data_1eefed84bf1c4c8833fe05337c78b723
#
_entry.id   1eefed84bf1c4c8833fe05337c78b723
#
_cell.length_a   1.000
_cell.length_b   1.000
_cell.length_c   1.000
_cell.angle_alpha   90.00
_cell.angle_beta   90.00
_cell.angle_gamma   90.00
#
_symmetry.space_group_name_H-M   'P 1'
#
loop_
_entity.id
_entity.type
_entity.pdbx_description
1 polymer ?
#
loop_
_entity_poly.entity_id
_entity_poly.type
_entity_poly.pdbx_seq_one_letter_code
_entity_poly.pdbx_strand_id
1 'polypeptide(L)'
;MEEAVIKRIMPHSEEAEQSVVGSMLMDKDAILVASEIITGEDFYAKQYGIVFDACVELYNEGKPVDLITLQDRLREKDVPPEVSRLEFVRELLTSVPTSANVKYYAEIVREKSMLRRLIKVTDEISNTCYAGKEKLEDILETTEKKVFDLVSKGDTGEFVPIRQVVINALDRIEAASKTKGNVTGVATGFIDLDYRTAGLQPSDLILIAARPSMGKTAFVPVSYTHLV
;
A
#
# COMPACT_ATOMS: atom_id res chain seq x y z
N MET A 1 26.85 -31.98 -6.06
CA MET A 1 25.69 -31.22 -5.51
C MET A 1 24.83 -30.91 -6.70
N GLU A 2 23.71 -31.61 -6.87
CA GLU A 2 22.71 -31.29 -7.87
C GLU A 2 22.11 -29.95 -7.52
N GLU A 3 22.40 -28.91 -8.34
CA GLU A 3 21.62 -27.68 -8.32
C GLU A 3 20.21 -28.06 -8.77
N ALA A 4 19.33 -28.21 -7.81
CA ALA A 4 17.90 -28.31 -8.08
C ALA A 4 17.52 -27.03 -8.85
N VAL A 5 17.20 -27.19 -10.13
CA VAL A 5 16.60 -26.13 -10.95
C VAL A 5 15.29 -25.74 -10.27
N ILE A 6 15.34 -24.75 -9.37
CA ILE A 6 14.16 -24.19 -8.75
C ILE A 6 13.33 -23.60 -9.87
N LYS A 7 12.27 -24.31 -10.23
CA LYS A 7 11.27 -23.80 -11.18
C LYS A 7 10.73 -22.49 -10.57
N ARG A 8 11.18 -21.36 -11.08
CA ARG A 8 10.77 -20.03 -10.60
C ARG A 8 9.32 -19.78 -10.98
N ILE A 9 8.40 -20.35 -10.20
CA ILE A 9 6.96 -20.07 -10.32
C ILE A 9 6.72 -18.78 -9.55
N MET A 10 6.01 -17.84 -10.17
CA MET A 10 5.65 -16.58 -9.49
C MET A 10 4.78 -16.86 -8.25
N PRO A 11 5.03 -16.18 -7.12
CA PRO A 11 4.25 -16.37 -5.90
C PRO A 11 2.76 -16.12 -6.13
N HIS A 12 1.91 -17.09 -5.79
CA HIS A 12 0.45 -17.02 -5.86
C HIS A 12 -0.18 -17.99 -4.87
N SER A 13 -1.46 -17.86 -4.63
CA SER A 13 -2.30 -18.83 -3.94
C SER A 13 -3.65 -18.86 -4.65
N GLU A 14 -3.84 -19.87 -5.48
CA GLU A 14 -5.07 -20.05 -6.26
C GLU A 14 -6.29 -20.19 -5.36
N GLU A 15 -6.14 -20.93 -4.25
CA GLU A 15 -7.19 -21.11 -3.26
C GLU A 15 -7.61 -19.79 -2.60
N ALA A 16 -6.66 -18.91 -2.28
CA ALA A 16 -6.98 -17.62 -1.70
C ALA A 16 -7.65 -16.70 -2.73
N GLU A 17 -7.16 -16.67 -3.96
CA GLU A 17 -7.74 -15.88 -5.06
C GLU A 17 -9.19 -16.30 -5.33
N GLN A 18 -9.42 -17.60 -5.43
CA GLN A 18 -10.76 -18.17 -5.61
C GLN A 18 -11.67 -17.86 -4.41
N SER A 19 -11.12 -17.95 -3.20
CA SER A 19 -11.87 -17.69 -1.96
C SER A 19 -12.27 -16.24 -1.82
N VAL A 20 -11.46 -15.27 -2.25
CA VAL A 20 -11.85 -13.85 -2.28
C VAL A 20 -13.08 -13.66 -3.16
N VAL A 21 -12.99 -14.10 -4.41
CA VAL A 21 -14.06 -13.88 -5.39
C VAL A 21 -15.33 -14.63 -5.00
N GLY A 22 -15.20 -15.86 -4.50
CA GLY A 22 -16.35 -16.65 -3.98
C GLY A 22 -17.03 -15.97 -2.80
N SER A 23 -16.25 -15.37 -1.87
CA SER A 23 -16.81 -14.62 -0.74
C SER A 23 -17.58 -13.37 -1.18
N MET A 24 -17.10 -12.66 -2.19
CA MET A 24 -17.76 -11.47 -2.76
C MET A 24 -19.11 -11.81 -3.42
N LEU A 25 -19.23 -13.01 -3.99
CA LEU A 25 -20.49 -13.49 -4.57
C LEU A 25 -21.50 -13.95 -3.51
N MET A 26 -21.02 -14.31 -2.32
CA MET A 26 -21.87 -14.75 -1.21
C MET A 26 -22.40 -13.57 -0.39
N ASP A 27 -21.59 -12.50 -0.25
CA ASP A 27 -21.89 -11.41 0.67
C ASP A 27 -21.40 -10.06 0.09
N LYS A 28 -22.31 -9.08 0.10
CA LYS A 28 -22.00 -7.72 -0.36
C LYS A 28 -20.97 -6.99 0.50
N ASP A 29 -20.97 -7.26 1.80
CA ASP A 29 -20.00 -6.64 2.71
C ASP A 29 -18.58 -7.15 2.44
N ALA A 30 -18.45 -8.38 1.95
CA ALA A 30 -17.18 -8.93 1.51
C ALA A 30 -16.56 -8.18 0.32
N ILE A 31 -17.41 -7.60 -0.56
CA ILE A 31 -16.94 -6.80 -1.69
C ILE A 31 -16.22 -5.54 -1.19
N LEU A 32 -16.82 -4.85 -0.24
CA LEU A 32 -16.22 -3.64 0.34
C LEU A 32 -14.88 -3.96 1.01
N VAL A 33 -14.88 -4.96 1.90
CA VAL A 33 -13.67 -5.38 2.62
C VAL A 33 -12.54 -5.79 1.68
N ALA A 34 -12.85 -6.56 0.63
CA ALA A 34 -11.83 -6.99 -0.33
C ALA A 34 -11.30 -5.83 -1.18
N SER A 35 -12.17 -4.93 -1.64
CA SER A 35 -11.79 -3.78 -2.48
C SER A 35 -10.96 -2.71 -1.75
N GLU A 36 -11.01 -2.66 -0.42
CA GLU A 36 -10.12 -1.83 0.40
C GLU A 36 -8.69 -2.38 0.46
N ILE A 37 -8.50 -3.69 0.24
CA ILE A 37 -7.20 -4.37 0.44
C ILE A 37 -6.49 -4.63 -0.88
N ILE A 38 -7.24 -5.05 -1.93
CA ILE A 38 -6.70 -5.48 -3.22
C ILE A 38 -7.50 -4.91 -4.40
N THR A 39 -6.91 -5.02 -5.58
CA THR A 39 -7.52 -4.67 -6.88
C THR A 39 -7.45 -5.88 -7.82
N GLY A 40 -8.15 -5.84 -8.94
CA GLY A 40 -8.10 -6.91 -9.95
C GLY A 40 -6.70 -7.20 -10.48
N GLU A 41 -5.79 -6.21 -10.47
CA GLU A 41 -4.39 -6.37 -10.87
C GLU A 41 -3.56 -7.21 -9.89
N ASP A 42 -4.03 -7.38 -8.65
CA ASP A 42 -3.33 -8.13 -7.61
C ASP A 42 -3.50 -9.65 -7.75
N PHE A 43 -4.38 -10.11 -8.63
CA PHE A 43 -4.59 -11.52 -8.90
C PHE A 43 -3.52 -12.08 -9.84
N TYR A 44 -3.05 -13.28 -9.58
CA TYR A 44 -2.17 -14.03 -10.46
C TYR A 44 -2.96 -14.60 -11.65
N ALA A 45 -4.09 -15.22 -11.37
CA ALA A 45 -5.00 -15.71 -12.37
C ALA A 45 -5.90 -14.58 -12.88
N LYS A 46 -5.66 -14.09 -14.08
CA LYS A 46 -6.38 -12.96 -14.69
C LYS A 46 -7.90 -13.12 -14.66
N GLN A 47 -8.38 -14.36 -14.76
CA GLN A 47 -9.81 -14.67 -14.70
C GLN A 47 -10.45 -14.22 -13.38
N TYR A 48 -9.78 -14.42 -12.25
CA TYR A 48 -10.29 -13.97 -10.94
C TYR A 48 -10.25 -12.46 -10.81
N GLY A 49 -9.19 -11.81 -11.32
CA GLY A 49 -9.11 -10.34 -11.36
C GLY A 49 -10.25 -9.70 -12.16
N ILE A 50 -10.59 -10.26 -13.32
CA ILE A 50 -11.71 -9.80 -14.16
C ILE A 50 -13.04 -9.92 -13.41
N VAL A 51 -13.26 -11.04 -12.72
CA VAL A 51 -14.50 -11.26 -11.95
C VAL A 51 -14.54 -10.32 -10.75
N PHE A 52 -13.42 -10.13 -10.06
CA PHE A 52 -13.29 -9.18 -8.96
C PHE A 52 -13.70 -7.77 -9.39
N ASP A 53 -13.11 -7.24 -10.47
CA ASP A 53 -13.42 -5.91 -10.98
C ASP A 53 -14.89 -5.78 -11.40
N ALA A 54 -15.46 -6.82 -12.01
CA ALA A 54 -16.88 -6.83 -12.37
C ALA A 54 -17.81 -6.81 -11.14
N CYS A 55 -17.45 -7.49 -10.06
CA CYS A 55 -18.20 -7.44 -8.80
C CYS A 55 -18.12 -6.04 -8.16
N VAL A 56 -16.94 -5.42 -8.12
CA VAL A 56 -16.73 -4.06 -7.59
C VAL A 56 -17.51 -3.03 -8.39
N GLU A 57 -17.52 -3.12 -9.72
CA GLU A 57 -18.31 -2.22 -10.57
C GLU A 57 -19.81 -2.35 -10.34
N LEU A 58 -20.34 -3.57 -10.31
CA LEU A 58 -21.76 -3.80 -10.01
C LEU A 58 -22.15 -3.24 -8.64
N TYR A 59 -21.29 -3.43 -7.64
CA TYR A 59 -21.49 -2.90 -6.30
C TYR A 59 -21.53 -1.36 -6.31
N ASN A 60 -20.58 -0.70 -6.98
CA ASN A 60 -20.51 0.76 -7.08
C ASN A 60 -21.70 1.36 -7.86
N GLU A 61 -22.26 0.62 -8.83
CA GLU A 61 -23.49 1.00 -9.53
C GLU A 61 -24.76 0.78 -8.72
N GLY A 62 -24.66 0.21 -7.52
CA GLY A 62 -25.82 -0.13 -6.68
C GLY A 62 -26.65 -1.31 -7.21
N LYS A 63 -26.11 -2.08 -8.16
CA LYS A 63 -26.75 -3.28 -8.71
C LYS A 63 -26.54 -4.49 -7.81
N PRO A 64 -27.45 -5.45 -7.81
CA PRO A 64 -27.22 -6.71 -7.10
C PRO A 64 -26.03 -7.46 -7.72
N VAL A 65 -25.21 -8.06 -6.85
CA VAL A 65 -24.08 -8.91 -7.29
C VAL A 65 -24.50 -10.37 -7.09
N ASP A 66 -24.97 -10.98 -8.16
CA ASP A 66 -25.38 -12.38 -8.20
C ASP A 66 -24.90 -13.06 -9.50
N LEU A 67 -25.13 -14.36 -9.61
CA LEU A 67 -24.72 -15.16 -10.77
C LEU A 67 -25.19 -14.58 -12.11
N ILE A 68 -26.40 -14.05 -12.15
CA ILE A 68 -27.05 -13.59 -13.37
C ILE A 68 -26.50 -12.23 -13.77
N THR A 69 -26.47 -11.29 -12.85
CA THR A 69 -25.97 -9.92 -13.08
C THR A 69 -24.47 -9.90 -13.37
N LEU A 70 -23.71 -10.75 -12.69
CA LEU A 70 -22.29 -10.90 -12.97
C LEU A 70 -22.04 -11.50 -14.37
N GLN A 71 -22.77 -12.57 -14.73
CA GLN A 71 -22.62 -13.17 -16.05
C GLN A 71 -22.98 -12.19 -17.18
N ASP A 72 -24.02 -11.40 -17.00
CA ASP A 72 -24.41 -10.36 -17.95
C ASP A 72 -23.32 -9.30 -18.09
N ARG A 73 -22.78 -8.80 -16.97
CA ARG A 73 -21.64 -7.87 -16.97
C ARG A 73 -20.40 -8.43 -17.65
N LEU A 74 -20.05 -9.70 -17.40
CA LEU A 74 -18.91 -10.34 -18.03
C LEU A 74 -19.08 -10.50 -19.55
N ARG A 75 -20.31 -10.71 -20.03
CA ARG A 75 -20.61 -10.75 -21.47
C ARG A 75 -20.50 -9.39 -22.14
N GLU A 76 -20.90 -8.31 -21.45
CA GLU A 76 -20.77 -6.95 -21.95
C GLU A 76 -19.31 -6.51 -22.13
N LYS A 77 -18.40 -7.04 -21.29
CA LYS A 77 -16.97 -6.65 -21.27
C LYS A 77 -16.08 -7.37 -22.29
N ASP A 78 -16.65 -8.21 -23.16
CA ASP A 78 -15.88 -8.98 -24.15
C ASP A 78 -14.71 -9.78 -23.52
N VAL A 79 -14.97 -10.39 -22.37
CA VAL A 79 -13.99 -11.22 -21.64
C VAL A 79 -13.85 -12.61 -22.28
N PRO A 80 -12.75 -13.36 -22.01
CA PRO A 80 -12.59 -14.70 -22.53
C PRO A 80 -13.82 -15.57 -22.22
N PRO A 81 -14.32 -16.36 -23.19
CA PRO A 81 -15.56 -17.15 -23.03
C PRO A 81 -15.54 -18.10 -21.83
N GLU A 82 -14.35 -18.47 -21.38
CA GLU A 82 -14.14 -19.35 -20.22
C GLU A 82 -14.59 -18.67 -18.91
N VAL A 83 -14.36 -17.36 -18.79
CA VAL A 83 -14.68 -16.57 -17.60
C VAL A 83 -16.17 -16.25 -17.51
N SER A 84 -16.84 -16.10 -18.65
CA SER A 84 -18.29 -15.83 -18.72
C SER A 84 -19.19 -17.05 -18.64
N ARG A 85 -18.61 -18.28 -18.53
CA ARG A 85 -19.39 -19.51 -18.37
C ARG A 85 -20.05 -19.60 -17.02
N LEU A 86 -21.29 -20.02 -17.00
CA LEU A 86 -22.08 -20.19 -15.78
C LEU A 86 -21.46 -21.23 -14.83
N GLU A 87 -20.83 -22.26 -15.39
CA GLU A 87 -20.13 -23.30 -14.64
C GLU A 87 -18.99 -22.73 -13.82
N PHE A 88 -18.18 -21.86 -14.42
CA PHE A 88 -17.05 -21.19 -13.75
C PHE A 88 -17.53 -20.35 -12.57
N VAL A 89 -18.56 -19.53 -12.78
CA VAL A 89 -19.10 -18.68 -11.70
C VAL A 89 -19.74 -19.50 -10.58
N ARG A 90 -20.38 -20.65 -10.92
CA ARG A 90 -20.89 -21.59 -9.92
C ARG A 90 -19.79 -22.24 -9.10
N GLU A 91 -18.70 -22.63 -9.75
CA GLU A 91 -17.54 -23.23 -9.09
C GLU A 91 -16.96 -22.28 -8.05
N LEU A 92 -16.86 -20.98 -8.37
CA LEU A 92 -16.43 -19.96 -7.43
C LEU A 92 -17.31 -19.87 -6.17
N LEU A 93 -18.63 -19.95 -6.33
CA LEU A 93 -19.58 -19.95 -5.20
C LEU A 93 -19.46 -21.18 -4.31
N THR A 94 -19.19 -22.35 -4.91
CA THR A 94 -19.11 -23.61 -4.17
C THR A 94 -17.75 -23.84 -3.51
N SER A 95 -16.72 -23.10 -3.93
CA SER A 95 -15.35 -23.24 -3.41
C SER A 95 -15.17 -22.71 -2.00
N VAL A 96 -16.07 -21.83 -1.55
CA VAL A 96 -15.92 -21.13 -0.26
C VAL A 96 -17.07 -21.49 0.69
N PRO A 97 -16.78 -22.00 1.89
CA PRO A 97 -17.84 -22.34 2.86
C PRO A 97 -18.41 -21.12 3.59
N THR A 98 -17.69 -19.98 3.63
CA THR A 98 -18.12 -18.77 4.35
C THR A 98 -17.41 -17.53 3.84
N SER A 99 -18.11 -16.40 3.79
CA SER A 99 -17.56 -15.08 3.45
C SER A 99 -16.81 -14.41 4.61
N ALA A 100 -16.93 -14.92 5.84
CA ALA A 100 -16.41 -14.28 7.05
C ALA A 100 -14.90 -14.05 7.05
N ASN A 101 -14.13 -14.82 6.29
CA ASN A 101 -12.67 -14.77 6.27
C ASN A 101 -12.11 -14.01 5.06
N VAL A 102 -12.93 -13.29 4.30
CA VAL A 102 -12.52 -12.59 3.08
C VAL A 102 -11.31 -11.68 3.29
N LYS A 103 -11.25 -11.00 4.44
CA LYS A 103 -10.12 -10.13 4.79
C LYS A 103 -8.79 -10.89 4.77
N TYR A 104 -8.73 -12.05 5.41
CA TYR A 104 -7.51 -12.88 5.47
C TYR A 104 -7.12 -13.41 4.08
N TYR A 105 -8.11 -13.79 3.26
CA TYR A 105 -7.85 -14.25 1.90
C TYR A 105 -7.30 -13.10 1.03
N ALA A 106 -7.87 -11.90 1.15
CA ALA A 106 -7.38 -10.70 0.46
C ALA A 106 -5.97 -10.31 0.89
N GLU A 107 -5.64 -10.40 2.18
CA GLU A 107 -4.30 -10.16 2.70
C GLU A 107 -3.27 -11.14 2.11
N ILE A 108 -3.62 -12.43 1.95
CA ILE A 108 -2.76 -13.43 1.29
C ILE A 108 -2.53 -13.05 -0.18
N VAL A 109 -3.58 -12.69 -0.91
CA VAL A 109 -3.46 -12.27 -2.32
C VAL A 109 -2.57 -11.03 -2.43
N ARG A 110 -2.75 -10.02 -1.56
CA ARG A 110 -1.93 -8.81 -1.49
C ARG A 110 -0.45 -9.13 -1.25
N GLU A 111 -0.15 -10.01 -0.28
CA GLU A 111 1.22 -10.44 0.01
C GLU A 111 1.88 -11.07 -1.21
N LYS A 112 1.19 -12.00 -1.88
CA LYS A 112 1.71 -12.66 -3.08
C LYS A 112 1.86 -11.69 -4.25
N SER A 113 0.94 -10.75 -4.42
CA SER A 113 1.05 -9.67 -5.42
C SER A 113 2.28 -8.81 -5.16
N MET A 114 2.51 -8.40 -3.92
CA MET A 114 3.67 -7.60 -3.53
C MET A 114 4.99 -8.32 -3.84
N LEU A 115 5.07 -9.62 -3.55
CA LEU A 115 6.23 -10.44 -3.90
C LEU A 115 6.45 -10.50 -5.43
N ARG A 116 5.39 -10.63 -6.23
CA ARG A 116 5.49 -10.60 -7.70
C ARG A 116 6.00 -9.26 -8.21
N ARG A 117 5.49 -8.15 -7.67
CA ARG A 117 5.95 -6.79 -8.01
C ARG A 117 7.42 -6.60 -7.64
N LEU A 118 7.84 -7.08 -6.47
CA LEU A 118 9.23 -7.02 -6.01
C LEU A 118 10.16 -7.81 -6.95
N ILE A 119 9.79 -9.04 -7.32
CA ILE A 119 10.54 -9.85 -8.28
C ILE A 119 10.68 -9.10 -9.62
N LYS A 120 9.58 -8.55 -10.14
CA LYS A 120 9.60 -7.80 -11.40
C LYS A 120 10.53 -6.59 -11.36
N VAL A 121 10.45 -5.79 -10.29
CA VAL A 121 11.33 -4.61 -10.11
C VAL A 121 12.80 -5.03 -10.01
N THR A 122 13.07 -6.12 -9.28
CA THR A 122 14.45 -6.65 -9.13
C THR A 122 15.00 -7.15 -10.47
N ASP A 123 14.20 -7.85 -11.26
CA ASP A 123 14.60 -8.30 -12.60
C ASP A 123 14.85 -7.12 -13.55
N GLU A 124 14.03 -6.07 -13.49
CA GLU A 124 14.25 -4.84 -14.28
C GLU A 124 15.57 -4.15 -13.89
N ILE A 125 15.84 -4.01 -12.58
CA ILE A 125 17.09 -3.42 -12.08
C ILE A 125 18.30 -4.25 -12.54
N SER A 126 18.22 -5.58 -12.39
CA SER A 126 19.25 -6.50 -12.81
C SER A 126 19.55 -6.36 -14.31
N ASN A 127 18.51 -6.32 -15.14
CA ASN A 127 18.65 -6.16 -16.59
C ASN A 127 19.29 -4.81 -16.97
N THR A 128 18.93 -3.73 -16.26
CA THR A 128 19.53 -2.41 -16.49
C THR A 128 21.02 -2.41 -16.14
N CYS A 129 21.39 -3.05 -15.03
CA CYS A 129 22.79 -3.21 -14.63
C CYS A 129 23.60 -4.02 -15.67
N TYR A 130 23.06 -5.14 -16.16
CA TYR A 130 23.74 -5.94 -17.19
C TYR A 130 23.84 -5.22 -18.53
N ALA A 131 22.89 -4.38 -18.88
CA ALA A 131 22.93 -3.61 -20.12
C ALA A 131 24.07 -2.59 -20.15
N GLY A 132 24.47 -2.03 -19.01
CA GLY A 132 25.63 -1.13 -18.84
C GLY A 132 25.57 0.14 -19.69
N LYS A 133 24.36 0.59 -20.08
CA LYS A 133 24.16 1.75 -20.98
C LYS A 133 24.02 3.07 -20.22
N GLU A 134 23.63 3.02 -18.98
CA GLU A 134 23.33 4.17 -18.12
C GLU A 134 24.50 4.41 -17.14
N LYS A 135 24.60 5.63 -16.64
CA LYS A 135 25.59 5.96 -15.60
C LYS A 135 25.16 5.33 -14.28
N LEU A 136 26.14 4.99 -13.44
CA LEU A 136 25.89 4.38 -12.14
C LEU A 136 24.96 5.22 -11.26
N GLU A 137 25.14 6.54 -11.28
CA GLU A 137 24.33 7.49 -10.49
C GLU A 137 22.84 7.43 -10.91
N ASP A 138 22.57 7.41 -12.21
CA ASP A 138 21.21 7.34 -12.77
C ASP A 138 20.54 5.98 -12.43
N ILE A 139 21.30 4.89 -12.46
CA ILE A 139 20.83 3.55 -12.08
C ILE A 139 20.45 3.52 -10.59
N LEU A 140 21.30 4.11 -9.72
CA LEU A 140 21.03 4.14 -8.27
C LEU A 140 19.79 4.96 -7.96
N GLU A 141 19.64 6.16 -8.53
CA GLU A 141 18.47 7.02 -8.35
C GLU A 141 17.18 6.33 -8.84
N THR A 142 17.23 5.70 -10.01
CA THR A 142 16.08 4.96 -10.57
C THR A 142 15.72 3.76 -9.71
N THR A 143 16.70 3.06 -9.17
CA THR A 143 16.50 1.91 -8.27
C THR A 143 15.83 2.34 -6.97
N GLU A 144 16.36 3.40 -6.32
CA GLU A 144 15.78 3.95 -5.10
C GLU A 144 14.31 4.34 -5.31
N LYS A 145 14.04 5.08 -6.39
CA LYS A 145 12.68 5.48 -6.74
C LYS A 145 11.74 4.30 -6.95
N LYS A 146 12.15 3.29 -7.73
CA LYS A 146 11.32 2.09 -8.00
C LYS A 146 11.00 1.32 -6.72
N VAL A 147 11.99 1.16 -5.83
CA VAL A 147 11.79 0.46 -4.55
C VAL A 147 10.89 1.30 -3.63
N PHE A 148 11.12 2.60 -3.55
CA PHE A 148 10.28 3.50 -2.77
C PHE A 148 8.82 3.50 -3.23
N ASP A 149 8.59 3.62 -4.55
CA ASP A 149 7.24 3.59 -5.15
C ASP A 149 6.52 2.26 -4.84
N LEU A 150 7.26 1.15 -4.81
CA LEU A 150 6.70 -0.16 -4.50
C LEU A 150 6.25 -0.25 -3.04
N VAL A 151 7.08 0.24 -2.10
CA VAL A 151 6.76 0.26 -0.67
C VAL A 151 5.62 1.25 -0.39
N SER A 152 5.68 2.45 -0.96
CA SER A 152 4.66 3.49 -0.76
C SER A 152 3.29 3.13 -1.32
N LYS A 153 3.23 2.40 -2.45
CA LYS A 153 1.97 1.89 -3.01
C LYS A 153 1.40 0.71 -2.21
N GLY A 154 2.25 0.00 -1.47
CA GLY A 154 1.82 -1.08 -0.57
C GLY A 154 1.12 -0.54 0.69
N ASP A 155 1.42 0.70 1.04
CA ASP A 155 0.81 1.42 2.14
C ASP A 155 -0.34 2.31 1.58
N THR A 156 -1.35 1.67 0.97
CA THR A 156 -2.66 2.31 0.81
C THR A 156 -3.11 2.58 2.23
N GLY A 157 -2.88 3.83 2.67
CA GLY A 157 -2.97 4.25 4.04
C GLY A 157 -4.22 3.65 4.67
N GLU A 158 -4.01 2.75 5.61
CA GLU A 158 -5.07 2.23 6.44
C GLU A 158 -5.86 3.44 6.91
N PHE A 159 -7.13 3.57 6.52
CA PHE A 159 -8.00 4.58 7.09
C PHE A 159 -7.98 4.37 8.59
N VAL A 160 -7.15 5.13 9.27
CA VAL A 160 -7.06 5.04 10.74
C VAL A 160 -8.42 5.48 11.26
N PRO A 161 -9.17 4.61 11.97
CA PRO A 161 -10.46 4.99 12.51
C PRO A 161 -10.31 6.29 13.29
N ILE A 162 -11.20 7.27 13.08
CA ILE A 162 -11.14 8.58 13.73
C ILE A 162 -10.99 8.47 15.25
N ARG A 163 -11.56 7.43 15.84
CA ARG A 163 -11.40 7.10 17.25
C ARG A 163 -9.93 6.94 17.65
N GLN A 164 -9.14 6.23 16.83
CA GLN A 164 -7.70 6.02 17.09
C GLN A 164 -6.93 7.33 16.97
N VAL A 165 -7.26 8.15 15.95
CA VAL A 165 -6.65 9.47 15.76
C VAL A 165 -6.95 10.37 16.97
N VAL A 166 -8.18 10.37 17.46
CA VAL A 166 -8.59 11.15 18.64
C VAL A 166 -7.89 10.67 19.90
N ILE A 167 -7.77 9.35 20.13
CA ILE A 167 -7.05 8.79 21.28
C ILE A 167 -5.59 9.22 21.23
N ASN A 168 -4.92 9.05 20.11
CA ASN A 168 -3.51 9.45 19.93
C ASN A 168 -3.31 10.96 20.12
N ALA A 169 -4.26 11.77 19.69
CA ALA A 169 -4.22 13.23 19.90
C ALA A 169 -4.38 13.58 21.38
N LEU A 170 -5.30 12.93 22.11
CA LEU A 170 -5.48 13.12 23.55
C LEU A 170 -4.23 12.73 24.33
N ASP A 171 -3.61 11.59 24.00
CA ASP A 171 -2.37 11.13 24.64
C ASP A 171 -1.23 12.15 24.43
N ARG A 172 -1.13 12.73 23.22
CA ARG A 172 -0.15 13.80 22.93
C ARG A 172 -0.43 15.06 23.72
N ILE A 173 -1.68 15.47 23.84
CA ILE A 173 -2.09 16.64 24.65
C ILE A 173 -1.78 16.40 26.13
N GLU A 174 -2.09 15.20 26.63
CA GLU A 174 -1.80 14.84 28.02
C GLU A 174 -0.29 14.81 28.31
N ALA A 175 0.51 14.24 27.39
CA ALA A 175 1.97 14.25 27.48
C ALA A 175 2.53 15.68 27.48
N ALA A 176 2.05 16.56 26.59
CA ALA A 176 2.44 17.96 26.52
C ALA A 176 2.05 18.73 27.80
N SER A 177 0.87 18.44 28.36
CA SER A 177 0.41 19.04 29.64
C SER A 177 1.27 18.66 30.86
N LYS A 178 1.88 17.46 30.83
CA LYS A 178 2.79 16.98 31.90
C LYS A 178 4.20 17.56 31.79
N THR A 179 4.58 18.02 30.59
CA THR A 179 5.89 18.61 30.35
C THR A 179 5.90 20.06 30.89
N LYS A 180 6.63 20.28 31.98
CA LYS A 180 6.74 21.60 32.65
C LYS A 180 7.55 22.66 31.87
N GLY A 181 7.63 22.57 30.54
CA GLY A 181 8.37 23.51 29.69
C GLY A 181 7.54 23.96 28.48
N ASN A 182 7.84 25.15 27.96
CA ASN A 182 7.19 25.69 26.77
C ASN A 182 7.64 24.99 25.46
N VAL A 183 8.52 24.00 25.53
CA VAL A 183 9.12 23.31 24.36
C VAL A 183 8.56 21.91 24.31
N THR A 184 7.72 21.62 23.28
CA THR A 184 7.14 20.30 23.01
C THR A 184 7.93 19.51 21.98
N GLY A 185 8.72 20.20 21.17
CA GLY A 185 9.63 19.61 20.18
C GLY A 185 11.08 19.58 20.68
N VAL A 186 12.02 19.48 19.76
CA VAL A 186 13.45 19.52 20.04
C VAL A 186 13.88 20.96 20.27
N ALA A 187 14.47 21.25 21.45
CA ALA A 187 14.92 22.58 21.79
C ALA A 187 16.10 23.01 20.91
N THR A 188 16.06 24.21 20.35
CA THR A 188 17.16 24.76 19.53
C THR A 188 18.28 25.36 20.40
N GLY A 189 18.03 25.57 21.68
CA GLY A 189 18.94 26.25 22.58
C GLY A 189 18.80 27.80 22.56
N PHE A 190 18.01 28.36 21.65
CA PHE A 190 17.69 29.78 21.60
C PHE A 190 16.34 30.04 22.30
N ILE A 191 16.37 30.57 23.51
CA ILE A 191 15.21 30.69 24.40
C ILE A 191 14.03 31.39 23.71
N ASP A 192 14.28 32.52 23.05
CA ASP A 192 13.21 33.29 22.38
C ASP A 192 12.65 32.56 21.16
N LEU A 193 13.48 31.78 20.45
CA LEU A 193 13.04 30.98 19.32
C LEU A 193 12.20 29.80 19.82
N ASP A 194 12.68 29.09 20.82
CA ASP A 194 12.00 27.95 21.41
C ASP A 194 10.66 28.37 22.05
N TYR A 195 10.60 29.57 22.66
CA TYR A 195 9.35 30.10 23.17
C TYR A 195 8.30 30.39 22.07
N ARG A 196 8.76 30.84 20.89
CA ARG A 196 7.87 31.15 19.74
C ARG A 196 7.46 29.94 18.91
N THR A 197 8.32 28.95 18.80
CA THR A 197 8.12 27.77 17.97
C THR A 197 7.72 26.54 18.75
N ALA A 198 7.80 26.57 20.07
CA ALA A 198 7.70 25.41 20.97
C ALA A 198 8.75 24.30 20.63
N GLY A 199 9.89 24.72 20.07
CA GLY A 199 10.94 23.83 19.55
C GLY A 199 10.67 23.33 18.14
N LEU A 200 11.60 22.55 17.58
CA LEU A 200 11.49 21.95 16.26
C LEU A 200 10.58 20.70 16.33
N GLN A 201 9.48 20.70 15.59
CA GLN A 201 8.52 19.61 15.64
C GLN A 201 8.88 18.49 14.65
N PRO A 202 8.58 17.22 14.97
CA PRO A 202 8.71 16.12 14.01
C PRO A 202 7.89 16.42 12.75
N SER A 203 8.44 16.09 11.58
CA SER A 203 7.83 16.29 10.25
C SER A 203 7.76 17.73 9.74
N ASP A 204 8.29 18.73 10.46
CA ASP A 204 8.38 20.09 9.95
C ASP A 204 9.55 20.26 8.98
N LEU A 205 9.29 20.93 7.85
CA LEU A 205 10.33 21.42 6.97
C LEU A 205 10.76 22.84 7.40
N ILE A 206 11.97 22.95 7.94
CA ILE A 206 12.49 24.21 8.47
C ILE A 206 13.47 24.82 7.48
N LEU A 207 13.14 26.00 6.95
CA LEU A 207 13.97 26.76 6.04
C LEU A 207 14.63 27.93 6.74
N ILE A 208 15.98 27.93 6.77
CA ILE A 208 16.77 29.01 7.33
C ILE A 208 17.37 29.85 6.19
N ALA A 209 16.89 31.06 6.01
CA ALA A 209 17.35 31.99 5.00
C ALA A 209 17.97 33.24 5.64
N ALA A 210 19.12 33.67 5.11
CA ALA A 210 19.77 34.90 5.53
C ALA A 210 20.59 35.49 4.36
N ARG A 211 20.83 36.81 4.38
CA ARG A 211 21.73 37.44 3.43
C ARG A 211 23.16 36.94 3.62
N PRO A 212 24.02 36.98 2.59
CA PRO A 212 25.44 36.64 2.74
C PRO A 212 26.07 37.38 3.93
N SER A 213 26.92 36.71 4.65
CA SER A 213 27.66 37.24 5.84
C SER A 213 26.81 37.50 7.11
N MET A 214 25.53 37.12 7.14
CA MET A 214 24.65 37.29 8.31
C MET A 214 24.71 36.13 9.31
N GLY A 215 25.68 35.27 9.25
CA GLY A 215 25.90 34.21 10.23
C GLY A 215 25.03 32.95 10.05
N LYS A 216 24.39 32.75 8.89
CA LYS A 216 23.56 31.54 8.60
C LYS A 216 24.31 30.24 8.93
N THR A 217 25.56 30.14 8.48
CA THR A 217 26.38 28.95 8.71
C THR A 217 26.81 28.81 10.19
N ALA A 218 26.92 29.89 10.94
CA ALA A 218 27.23 29.84 12.37
C ALA A 218 26.01 29.42 13.21
N PHE A 219 24.78 29.74 12.76
CA PHE A 219 23.54 29.35 13.43
C PHE A 219 23.32 27.83 13.38
N VAL A 220 23.58 27.19 12.23
CA VAL A 220 23.33 25.76 12.04
C VAL A 220 24.15 24.86 12.97
N PRO A 221 25.50 25.04 13.14
CA PRO A 221 26.28 24.24 14.10
C PRO A 221 25.84 24.39 15.54
N VAL A 222 25.46 25.62 15.97
CA VAL A 222 24.99 25.85 17.33
C VAL A 222 23.72 25.05 17.59
N SER A 223 22.74 25.10 16.67
CA SER A 223 21.53 24.31 16.78
C SER A 223 21.81 22.80 16.77
N TYR A 224 22.73 22.32 15.90
CA TYR A 224 23.08 20.90 15.80
C TYR A 224 23.79 20.37 17.06
N THR A 225 24.68 21.15 17.68
CA THR A 225 25.41 20.73 18.90
C THR A 225 24.54 20.69 20.16
N HIS A 226 23.38 21.34 20.13
CA HIS A 226 22.38 21.26 21.21
C HIS A 226 21.31 20.18 20.99
N LEU A 227 21.31 19.53 19.81
CA LEU A 227 20.36 18.50 19.40
C LEU A 227 20.86 17.07 19.68
N VAL A 228 22.12 16.89 20.15
CA VAL A 228 22.75 15.58 20.44
C VAL A 228 22.88 15.39 21.98
#